data_5c3bc0c553bd2174f3dfe69e91919f4a
#
_entry.id   5c3bc0c553bd2174f3dfe69e91919f4a
#
_cell.length_a   1.000
_cell.length_b   1.000
_cell.length_c   1.000
_cell.angle_alpha   90.00
_cell.angle_beta   90.00
_cell.angle_gamma   90.00
#
_symmetry.space_group_name_H-M   'P 1'
#
loop_
_entity.id
_entity.type
_entity.pdbx_description
1 polymer ?
#
loop_
_entity_poly.entity_id
_entity_poly.type
_entity_poly.pdbx_seq_one_letter_code
_entity_poly.pdbx_strand_id
1 'polypeptide(L)'
;MRGDSMKNRRMAAVVLMTAVLIILQIFPVWAKEEQLYALSAVLMDGETGRVLYGKEAYKGRPNASTTKVMTCILALEMASGDDYVQVSRNAASQPQTHLGMREGQQFYLEDLLYSLMLKSHNDTAVAIAEHIGGSVEKFAVLMNEKAKVLGCKDTHFVTPNGLDAEDEGGIHHTTARDLALIMAYAIKNETFVHITQTRDYTFSDISGKEHYSVHNTNAFLDMETGVISGKTGFTGNAGYCYVCAVRQDEKLFIVALLGCGWPGNKNYKWSDTKKLLSYGRENYSYVLLPDLPDLPEITVTDAVPEENSPYPEKKKGSGYSEIHRRLKVHASLPEREQAKRYLLKKTETIIWKTDLPDKIAAPVRENQKIGTLRAVLNGKEITSCSVTANEKIGRITYKWYVNKVFQDYFH
;
A
#
# COMPACT_ATOMS: atom_id res chain seq x y z
N MET A 1 66.14 28.69 -10.14
CA MET A 1 64.81 29.18 -9.73
C MET A 1 63.64 29.03 -10.75
N ARG A 2 63.79 28.38 -11.93
CA ARG A 2 62.70 28.18 -12.90
C ARG A 2 61.99 26.82 -12.84
N GLY A 3 62.58 25.82 -12.14
CA GLY A 3 62.02 24.46 -12.07
C GLY A 3 60.83 24.26 -11.09
N ASP A 4 60.85 25.00 -9.98
CA ASP A 4 59.82 24.84 -8.92
C ASP A 4 58.46 25.45 -9.27
N SER A 5 58.47 26.52 -10.07
CA SER A 5 57.21 27.18 -10.53
C SER A 5 56.37 26.30 -11.48
N MET A 6 57.03 25.48 -12.31
CA MET A 6 56.31 24.57 -13.21
C MET A 6 55.73 23.33 -12.50
N LYS A 7 56.43 22.83 -11.48
CA LYS A 7 55.97 21.69 -10.68
C LYS A 7 54.75 22.06 -9.86
N ASN A 8 54.77 23.26 -9.25
CA ASN A 8 53.63 23.77 -8.49
C ASN A 8 52.39 24.08 -9.37
N ARG A 9 52.60 24.56 -10.60
CA ARG A 9 51.50 24.78 -11.55
C ARG A 9 50.88 23.46 -12.02
N ARG A 10 51.65 22.40 -12.26
CA ARG A 10 51.15 21.06 -12.62
C ARG A 10 50.40 20.41 -11.45
N MET A 11 50.89 20.56 -10.23
CA MET A 11 50.22 20.03 -9.03
C MET A 11 48.92 20.78 -8.76
N ALA A 12 48.85 22.09 -8.92
CA ALA A 12 47.64 22.89 -8.83
C ALA A 12 46.58 22.51 -9.92
N ALA A 13 47.04 22.24 -11.15
CA ALA A 13 46.16 21.80 -12.22
C ALA A 13 45.58 20.39 -11.98
N VAL A 14 46.37 19.47 -11.42
CA VAL A 14 45.90 18.12 -11.05
C VAL A 14 44.91 18.19 -9.88
N VAL A 15 45.17 19.01 -8.86
CA VAL A 15 44.25 19.21 -7.73
C VAL A 15 42.93 19.86 -8.18
N LEU A 16 43.01 20.83 -9.10
CA LEU A 16 41.81 21.48 -9.68
C LEU A 16 41.00 20.50 -10.52
N MET A 17 41.68 19.65 -11.32
CA MET A 17 41.01 18.65 -12.17
C MET A 17 40.38 17.52 -11.36
N THR A 18 41.02 17.08 -10.25
CA THR A 18 40.41 16.13 -9.30
C THR A 18 39.23 16.73 -8.54
N ALA A 19 39.33 18.01 -8.14
CA ALA A 19 38.23 18.70 -7.48
C ALA A 19 37.03 18.87 -8.43
N VAL A 20 37.24 19.18 -9.72
CA VAL A 20 36.20 19.27 -10.74
C VAL A 20 35.58 17.90 -11.01
N LEU A 21 36.37 16.81 -11.04
CA LEU A 21 35.87 15.45 -11.19
C LEU A 21 35.02 14.97 -9.99
N ILE A 22 35.38 15.37 -8.77
CA ILE A 22 34.63 15.07 -7.55
C ILE A 22 33.33 15.87 -7.52
N ILE A 23 33.33 17.14 -7.97
CA ILE A 23 32.13 17.98 -8.04
C ILE A 23 31.14 17.43 -9.09
N LEU A 24 31.63 16.86 -10.20
CA LEU A 24 30.78 16.20 -11.21
C LEU A 24 30.12 14.91 -10.72
N GLN A 25 30.62 14.27 -9.65
CA GLN A 25 30.01 13.09 -9.04
C GLN A 25 28.94 13.43 -7.98
N ILE A 26 28.84 14.70 -7.56
CA ILE A 26 27.91 15.14 -6.50
C ILE A 26 26.61 15.71 -7.08
N PHE A 27 26.50 15.89 -8.40
CA PHE A 27 25.20 16.21 -8.98
C PHE A 27 24.31 14.97 -8.83
N PRO A 28 23.25 15.03 -8.00
CA PRO A 28 22.25 13.97 -8.06
C PRO A 28 21.80 13.91 -9.52
N VAL A 29 21.86 12.74 -10.15
CA VAL A 29 21.16 12.48 -11.38
C VAL A 29 19.69 12.72 -11.04
N TRP A 30 19.20 13.92 -11.36
CA TRP A 30 17.79 14.23 -11.26
C TRP A 30 17.11 13.17 -12.14
N ALA A 31 16.44 12.22 -11.52
CA ALA A 31 15.59 11.29 -12.26
C ALA A 31 14.69 12.19 -13.12
N LYS A 32 14.76 12.02 -14.43
CA LYS A 32 13.97 12.79 -15.38
C LYS A 32 12.52 12.68 -14.92
N GLU A 33 11.98 13.78 -14.40
CA GLU A 33 10.62 13.81 -13.93
C GLU A 33 9.72 13.52 -15.15
N GLU A 34 8.97 12.42 -15.07
CA GLU A 34 8.09 12.05 -16.17
C GLU A 34 7.07 13.17 -16.39
N GLN A 35 7.15 13.84 -17.54
CA GLN A 35 6.16 14.85 -17.91
C GLN A 35 4.81 14.18 -18.15
N LEU A 36 3.96 14.19 -17.13
CA LEU A 36 2.61 13.66 -17.16
C LEU A 36 1.60 14.78 -17.41
N TYR A 37 0.61 14.51 -18.23
CA TYR A 37 -0.54 15.39 -18.48
C TYR A 37 -1.50 15.44 -17.28
N ALA A 38 -1.61 14.34 -16.51
CA ALA A 38 -2.44 14.27 -15.34
C ALA A 38 -2.05 15.32 -14.30
N LEU A 39 -3.04 15.95 -13.67
CA LEU A 39 -2.82 16.84 -12.53
C LEU A 39 -2.34 16.06 -11.31
N SER A 40 -2.94 14.91 -11.02
CA SER A 40 -2.47 13.99 -10.01
C SER A 40 -2.30 12.59 -10.60
N ALA A 41 -1.21 11.94 -10.24
CA ALA A 41 -0.87 10.60 -10.74
C ALA A 41 -0.18 9.77 -9.66
N VAL A 42 -0.40 8.45 -9.70
CA VAL A 42 0.33 7.49 -8.89
C VAL A 42 0.63 6.23 -9.69
N LEU A 43 1.83 5.69 -9.50
CA LEU A 43 2.17 4.30 -9.74
C LEU A 43 2.37 3.63 -8.37
N MET A 44 1.68 2.55 -8.12
CA MET A 44 1.68 1.83 -6.85
C MET A 44 2.02 0.36 -7.06
N ASP A 45 2.77 -0.21 -6.14
CA ASP A 45 2.91 -1.66 -6.00
C ASP A 45 1.57 -2.24 -5.51
N GLY A 46 0.93 -3.03 -6.35
CA GLY A 46 -0.40 -3.58 -6.06
C GLY A 46 -0.40 -4.66 -4.97
N GLU A 47 0.75 -5.23 -4.62
CA GLU A 47 0.86 -6.23 -3.56
C GLU A 47 1.02 -5.58 -2.18
N THR A 48 1.79 -4.50 -2.09
CA THR A 48 2.14 -3.87 -0.80
C THR A 48 1.42 -2.53 -0.55
N GLY A 49 0.82 -1.92 -1.58
CA GLY A 49 0.25 -0.57 -1.50
C GLY A 49 1.31 0.55 -1.46
N ARG A 50 2.58 0.21 -1.73
CA ARG A 50 3.67 1.18 -1.75
C ARG A 50 3.58 2.08 -2.97
N VAL A 51 3.66 3.40 -2.77
CA VAL A 51 3.76 4.38 -3.87
C VAL A 51 5.18 4.31 -4.46
N LEU A 52 5.27 3.99 -5.75
CA LEU A 52 6.51 3.89 -6.52
C LEU A 52 6.85 5.20 -7.24
N TYR A 53 5.82 5.89 -7.70
CA TYR A 53 5.88 7.23 -8.29
C TYR A 53 4.64 8.02 -7.87
N GLY A 54 4.80 9.32 -7.61
CA GLY A 54 3.68 10.20 -7.26
C GLY A 54 3.87 11.62 -7.78
N LYS A 55 2.86 12.14 -8.49
CA LYS A 55 2.68 13.55 -8.84
C LYS A 55 1.43 14.02 -8.13
N GLU A 56 1.53 14.94 -7.18
CA GLU A 56 0.41 15.37 -6.32
C GLU A 56 -0.51 14.19 -5.87
N ALA A 57 0.11 13.04 -5.57
CA ALA A 57 -0.56 11.77 -5.37
C ALA A 57 -1.54 11.76 -4.18
N TYR A 58 -1.37 12.69 -3.24
CA TYR A 58 -2.16 12.82 -2.02
C TYR A 58 -3.12 14.02 -2.03
N LYS A 59 -3.22 14.73 -3.15
CA LYS A 59 -4.12 15.88 -3.28
C LYS A 59 -5.52 15.42 -3.66
N GLY A 60 -6.51 15.82 -2.86
CA GLY A 60 -7.93 15.60 -3.14
C GLY A 60 -8.36 16.25 -4.44
N ARG A 61 -9.05 15.48 -5.30
CA ARG A 61 -9.58 15.92 -6.58
C ARG A 61 -10.89 15.19 -6.92
N PRO A 62 -11.78 15.81 -7.69
CA PRO A 62 -12.90 15.10 -8.28
C PRO A 62 -12.37 13.91 -9.11
N ASN A 63 -13.05 12.78 -9.03
CA ASN A 63 -12.59 11.53 -9.65
C ASN A 63 -13.60 10.92 -10.62
N ALA A 64 -14.72 11.60 -10.82
CA ALA A 64 -15.76 11.18 -11.76
C ALA A 64 -16.13 9.70 -11.59
N SER A 65 -16.49 9.01 -12.67
CA SER A 65 -16.95 7.62 -12.66
C SER A 65 -15.90 6.58 -12.25
N THR A 66 -14.66 6.95 -11.87
CA THR A 66 -13.76 6.00 -11.20
C THR A 66 -14.29 5.62 -9.82
N THR A 67 -15.20 6.42 -9.23
CA THR A 67 -16.02 6.13 -8.04
C THR A 67 -16.72 4.77 -8.13
N LYS A 68 -17.17 4.37 -9.33
CA LYS A 68 -17.93 3.15 -9.55
C LYS A 68 -17.16 1.86 -9.22
N VAL A 69 -15.83 1.94 -9.07
CA VAL A 69 -15.05 0.84 -8.52
C VAL A 69 -15.49 0.53 -7.09
N MET A 70 -15.64 1.57 -6.24
CA MET A 70 -16.13 1.40 -4.87
C MET A 70 -17.58 0.91 -4.84
N THR A 71 -18.44 1.43 -5.70
CA THR A 71 -19.85 0.99 -5.82
C THR A 71 -19.94 -0.49 -6.17
N CYS A 72 -19.12 -0.95 -7.13
CA CYS A 72 -19.07 -2.36 -7.54
C CYS A 72 -18.57 -3.27 -6.42
N ILE A 73 -17.50 -2.86 -5.70
CA ILE A 73 -16.96 -3.64 -4.57
C ILE A 73 -18.03 -3.85 -3.49
N LEU A 74 -18.69 -2.78 -3.07
CA LEU A 74 -19.71 -2.88 -2.02
C LEU A 74 -20.89 -3.75 -2.46
N ALA A 75 -21.32 -3.64 -3.71
CA ALA A 75 -22.37 -4.51 -4.23
C ALA A 75 -21.95 -5.98 -4.19
N LEU A 76 -20.73 -6.32 -4.63
CA LEU A 76 -20.21 -7.69 -4.62
C LEU A 76 -20.01 -8.26 -3.21
N GLU A 77 -19.78 -7.41 -2.21
CA GLU A 77 -19.55 -7.83 -0.82
C GLU A 77 -20.86 -7.98 -0.01
N MET A 78 -21.87 -7.20 -0.35
CA MET A 78 -23.07 -7.07 0.47
C MET A 78 -24.30 -7.75 -0.13
N ALA A 79 -24.27 -8.04 -1.44
CA ALA A 79 -25.35 -8.73 -2.11
C ALA A 79 -25.32 -10.25 -1.86
N SER A 80 -26.47 -10.87 -1.95
CA SER A 80 -26.65 -12.32 -1.98
C SER A 80 -26.97 -12.77 -3.41
N GLY A 81 -26.31 -13.81 -3.90
CA GLY A 81 -26.46 -14.52 -5.19
C GLY A 81 -27.49 -14.04 -6.22
N ASP A 82 -28.73 -14.45 -6.09
CA ASP A 82 -29.79 -14.17 -7.08
C ASP A 82 -30.56 -12.86 -6.81
N ASP A 83 -29.86 -11.83 -6.31
CA ASP A 83 -30.46 -10.55 -5.99
C ASP A 83 -30.98 -9.82 -7.25
N TYR A 84 -32.15 -9.23 -7.16
CA TYR A 84 -32.68 -8.37 -8.21
C TYR A 84 -32.96 -6.96 -7.70
N VAL A 85 -32.67 -5.99 -8.54
CA VAL A 85 -32.77 -4.56 -8.26
C VAL A 85 -34.03 -4.02 -8.92
N GLN A 86 -34.89 -3.38 -8.15
CA GLN A 86 -36.00 -2.61 -8.67
C GLN A 86 -35.62 -1.17 -8.90
N VAL A 87 -35.82 -0.65 -10.08
CA VAL A 87 -35.46 0.70 -10.49
C VAL A 87 -36.41 1.72 -9.87
N SER A 88 -35.87 2.63 -9.08
CA SER A 88 -36.61 3.75 -8.51
C SER A 88 -36.79 4.89 -9.54
N ARG A 89 -37.68 5.82 -9.23
CA ARG A 89 -37.82 7.07 -9.99
C ARG A 89 -36.54 7.89 -9.99
N ASN A 90 -35.81 7.94 -8.88
CA ASN A 90 -34.53 8.65 -8.77
C ASN A 90 -33.47 8.03 -9.68
N ALA A 91 -33.33 6.70 -9.65
CA ALA A 91 -32.41 6.00 -10.55
C ALA A 91 -32.75 6.25 -12.02
N ALA A 92 -34.01 6.10 -12.41
CA ALA A 92 -34.50 6.32 -13.78
C ALA A 92 -34.30 7.76 -14.29
N SER A 93 -34.21 8.76 -13.40
CA SER A 93 -34.03 10.18 -13.75
C SER A 93 -32.57 10.63 -13.87
N GLN A 94 -31.60 9.71 -13.68
CA GLN A 94 -30.18 10.08 -13.68
C GLN A 94 -29.72 10.60 -15.05
N PRO A 95 -28.83 11.62 -15.05
CA PRO A 95 -28.30 12.18 -16.27
C PRO A 95 -27.36 11.22 -17.01
N GLN A 96 -27.07 11.52 -18.27
CA GLN A 96 -26.12 10.79 -19.11
C GLN A 96 -24.74 10.64 -18.42
N THR A 97 -24.06 9.50 -18.55
CA THR A 97 -24.37 8.30 -19.33
C THR A 97 -25.33 7.40 -18.56
N HIS A 98 -26.37 6.89 -19.19
CA HIS A 98 -27.36 6.03 -18.54
C HIS A 98 -27.73 4.83 -19.44
N LEU A 99 -28.19 3.75 -18.83
CA LEU A 99 -28.75 2.57 -19.53
C LEU A 99 -30.11 2.89 -20.13
N GLY A 100 -30.85 3.81 -19.54
CA GLY A 100 -32.21 4.21 -19.92
C GLY A 100 -33.28 3.36 -19.24
N MET A 101 -32.99 2.92 -18.00
CA MET A 101 -33.96 2.17 -17.21
C MET A 101 -35.18 3.00 -16.85
N ARG A 102 -36.34 2.34 -16.73
CA ARG A 102 -37.61 2.96 -16.35
C ARG A 102 -38.00 2.60 -14.92
N GLU A 103 -38.69 3.52 -14.24
CA GLU A 103 -39.22 3.28 -12.90
C GLU A 103 -40.04 1.98 -12.86
N GLY A 104 -39.77 1.15 -11.87
CA GLY A 104 -40.44 -0.15 -11.67
C GLY A 104 -39.83 -1.31 -12.45
N GLN A 105 -38.96 -1.10 -13.43
CA GLN A 105 -38.21 -2.20 -14.07
C GLN A 105 -37.36 -2.95 -13.04
N GLN A 106 -37.13 -4.23 -13.30
CA GLN A 106 -36.32 -5.09 -12.44
C GLN A 106 -35.22 -5.76 -13.25
N PHE A 107 -34.04 -5.84 -12.66
CA PHE A 107 -32.85 -6.44 -13.25
C PHE A 107 -32.15 -7.33 -12.23
N TYR A 108 -31.46 -8.37 -12.69
CA TYR A 108 -30.48 -9.03 -11.82
C TYR A 108 -29.33 -8.06 -11.47
N LEU A 109 -28.91 -8.07 -10.22
CA LEU A 109 -27.81 -7.21 -9.76
C LEU A 109 -26.54 -7.46 -10.56
N GLU A 110 -26.23 -8.72 -10.88
CA GLU A 110 -25.07 -9.08 -11.69
C GLU A 110 -25.07 -8.37 -13.05
N ASP A 111 -26.21 -8.36 -13.76
CA ASP A 111 -26.36 -7.67 -15.05
C ASP A 111 -26.08 -6.16 -14.93
N LEU A 112 -26.56 -5.57 -13.84
CA LEU A 112 -26.30 -4.16 -13.56
C LEU A 112 -24.82 -3.89 -13.24
N LEU A 113 -24.10 -4.84 -12.65
CA LEU A 113 -22.64 -4.68 -12.44
C LEU A 113 -21.87 -4.64 -13.76
N TYR A 114 -22.26 -5.41 -14.77
CA TYR A 114 -21.69 -5.27 -16.13
C TYR A 114 -22.02 -3.90 -16.72
N SER A 115 -23.26 -3.45 -16.63
CA SER A 115 -23.69 -2.13 -17.08
C SER A 115 -22.88 -1.01 -16.40
N LEU A 116 -22.69 -1.10 -15.08
CA LEU A 116 -21.95 -0.18 -14.25
C LEU A 116 -20.48 -0.07 -14.67
N MET A 117 -19.81 -1.20 -14.86
CA MET A 117 -18.36 -1.22 -15.07
C MET A 117 -17.98 -1.04 -16.53
N LEU A 118 -18.68 -1.67 -17.48
CA LEU A 118 -18.33 -1.64 -18.90
C LEU A 118 -18.71 -0.30 -19.54
N LYS A 119 -19.92 0.21 -19.27
CA LYS A 119 -20.47 1.41 -19.93
C LYS A 119 -20.58 2.63 -19.01
N SER A 120 -20.40 2.40 -17.70
CA SER A 120 -20.39 3.50 -16.71
C SER A 120 -21.73 4.20 -16.50
N HIS A 121 -22.85 3.48 -16.60
CA HIS A 121 -24.18 4.06 -16.51
C HIS A 121 -24.47 4.61 -15.11
N ASN A 122 -25.04 5.84 -15.05
CA ASN A 122 -25.29 6.54 -13.80
C ASN A 122 -26.57 6.07 -13.11
N ASP A 123 -27.62 5.81 -13.87
CA ASP A 123 -28.88 5.22 -13.40
C ASP A 123 -28.62 3.87 -12.73
N THR A 124 -27.80 3.04 -13.35
CA THR A 124 -27.36 1.76 -12.79
C THR A 124 -26.66 1.90 -11.45
N ALA A 125 -25.75 2.88 -11.32
CA ALA A 125 -25.03 3.12 -10.07
C ALA A 125 -25.97 3.53 -8.93
N VAL A 126 -26.96 4.37 -9.23
CA VAL A 126 -27.97 4.81 -8.25
C VAL A 126 -28.90 3.66 -7.87
N ALA A 127 -29.38 2.90 -8.84
CA ALA A 127 -30.24 1.74 -8.57
C ALA A 127 -29.55 0.71 -7.64
N ILE A 128 -28.27 0.40 -7.91
CA ILE A 128 -27.45 -0.47 -7.05
C ILE A 128 -27.30 0.13 -5.65
N ALA A 129 -26.99 1.42 -5.54
CA ALA A 129 -26.79 2.08 -4.26
C ALA A 129 -28.06 2.10 -3.40
N GLU A 130 -29.21 2.37 -4.00
CA GLU A 130 -30.50 2.35 -3.31
C GLU A 130 -30.89 0.93 -2.87
N HIS A 131 -30.61 -0.08 -3.71
CA HIS A 131 -30.86 -1.48 -3.37
C HIS A 131 -30.02 -1.94 -2.18
N ILE A 132 -28.71 -1.70 -2.21
CA ILE A 132 -27.77 -2.16 -1.17
C ILE A 132 -27.85 -1.31 0.10
N GLY A 133 -27.91 0.02 -0.04
CA GLY A 133 -27.86 0.96 1.09
C GLY A 133 -29.25 1.42 1.58
N GLY A 134 -30.30 1.16 0.83
CA GLY A 134 -31.64 1.69 1.08
C GLY A 134 -31.83 3.15 0.66
N SER A 135 -30.76 3.93 0.45
CA SER A 135 -30.74 5.23 -0.20
C SER A 135 -29.33 5.58 -0.67
N VAL A 136 -29.19 6.60 -1.53
CA VAL A 136 -27.89 7.10 -2.01
C VAL A 136 -27.05 7.61 -0.83
N GLU A 137 -27.63 8.34 0.10
CA GLU A 137 -26.93 8.91 1.27
C GLU A 137 -26.41 7.82 2.20
N LYS A 138 -27.22 6.81 2.50
CA LYS A 138 -26.79 5.67 3.32
C LYS A 138 -25.71 4.87 2.63
N PHE A 139 -25.81 4.70 1.32
CA PHE A 139 -24.78 4.02 0.54
C PHE A 139 -23.47 4.82 0.53
N ALA A 140 -23.52 6.17 0.47
CA ALA A 140 -22.35 7.03 0.59
C ALA A 140 -21.65 6.84 1.94
N VAL A 141 -22.38 6.65 3.04
CA VAL A 141 -21.80 6.30 4.35
C VAL A 141 -21.00 4.99 4.26
N LEU A 142 -21.57 3.94 3.66
CA LEU A 142 -20.87 2.66 3.46
C LEU A 142 -19.62 2.81 2.61
N MET A 143 -19.65 3.63 1.54
CA MET A 143 -18.50 3.93 0.70
C MET A 143 -17.38 4.59 1.52
N ASN A 144 -17.71 5.56 2.36
CA ASN A 144 -16.74 6.29 3.19
C ASN A 144 -16.16 5.42 4.31
N GLU A 145 -16.97 4.56 4.92
CA GLU A 145 -16.49 3.56 5.90
C GLU A 145 -15.53 2.57 5.24
N LYS A 146 -15.88 2.06 4.06
CA LYS A 146 -14.99 1.17 3.31
C LYS A 146 -13.68 1.86 2.94
N ALA A 147 -13.72 3.11 2.49
CA ALA A 147 -12.52 3.89 2.19
C ALA A 147 -11.60 4.01 3.41
N LYS A 148 -12.15 4.27 4.60
CA LYS A 148 -11.37 4.30 5.86
C LYS A 148 -10.71 2.95 6.16
N VAL A 149 -11.46 1.85 6.03
CA VAL A 149 -10.94 0.48 6.23
C VAL A 149 -9.79 0.16 5.27
N LEU A 150 -9.87 0.63 4.02
CA LEU A 150 -8.82 0.46 3.02
C LEU A 150 -7.60 1.38 3.25
N GLY A 151 -7.66 2.27 4.24
CA GLY A 151 -6.57 3.19 4.59
C GLY A 151 -6.48 4.42 3.68
N CYS A 152 -7.59 4.79 3.03
CA CYS A 152 -7.73 6.08 2.35
C CYS A 152 -7.64 7.21 3.36
N LYS A 153 -6.96 8.30 2.99
CA LYS A 153 -6.64 9.41 3.91
C LYS A 153 -7.38 10.69 3.58
N ASP A 154 -7.71 10.89 2.30
CA ASP A 154 -8.35 12.10 1.79
C ASP A 154 -9.32 11.70 0.66
N THR A 155 -10.40 11.00 1.06
CA THR A 155 -11.46 10.49 0.20
C THR A 155 -12.80 10.74 0.86
N HIS A 156 -13.71 11.38 0.12
CA HIS A 156 -15.09 11.64 0.54
C HIS A 156 -16.05 11.36 -0.62
N PHE A 157 -16.87 10.34 -0.46
CA PHE A 157 -17.88 9.95 -1.43
C PHE A 157 -19.23 10.51 -1.03
N VAL A 158 -19.90 11.17 -1.97
CA VAL A 158 -21.28 11.70 -1.84
C VAL A 158 -22.22 10.96 -2.78
N THR A 159 -21.74 10.56 -3.96
CA THR A 159 -22.55 9.89 -4.97
C THR A 159 -21.97 8.53 -5.37
N PRO A 160 -22.80 7.51 -5.72
CA PRO A 160 -22.33 6.20 -6.14
C PRO A 160 -21.81 6.18 -7.59
N ASN A 161 -22.16 7.19 -8.39
CA ASN A 161 -21.81 7.30 -9.81
C ASN A 161 -20.60 8.19 -10.08
N GLY A 162 -20.19 9.04 -9.10
CA GLY A 162 -19.06 9.95 -9.21
C GLY A 162 -19.41 11.26 -9.92
N LEU A 163 -20.67 11.63 -10.02
CA LEU A 163 -21.07 12.98 -10.40
C LEU A 163 -20.67 13.95 -9.29
N ASP A 164 -20.32 15.17 -9.71
CA ASP A 164 -19.92 16.24 -8.81
C ASP A 164 -21.07 16.58 -7.85
N ALA A 165 -20.83 16.50 -6.57
CA ALA A 165 -21.79 16.78 -5.49
C ALA A 165 -21.06 17.16 -4.20
N GLU A 166 -21.79 17.72 -3.25
CA GLU A 166 -21.33 18.03 -1.90
C GLU A 166 -22.40 17.70 -0.88
N ASP A 167 -21.96 17.42 0.35
CA ASP A 167 -22.79 17.25 1.51
C ASP A 167 -22.17 18.00 2.72
N GLU A 168 -22.66 17.79 3.92
CA GLU A 168 -22.11 18.40 5.13
C GLU A 168 -20.64 18.01 5.39
N GLY A 169 -20.18 16.87 4.89
CA GLY A 169 -18.80 16.38 4.99
C GLY A 169 -17.86 16.97 3.95
N GLY A 170 -18.37 17.63 2.92
CA GLY A 170 -17.61 18.28 1.87
C GLY A 170 -17.93 17.83 0.45
N ILE A 171 -17.06 18.18 -0.48
CA ILE A 171 -17.18 17.82 -1.91
C ILE A 171 -16.82 16.37 -2.17
N HIS A 172 -17.44 15.77 -3.19
CA HIS A 172 -17.08 14.43 -3.67
C HIS A 172 -15.66 14.42 -4.28
N HIS A 173 -14.73 13.71 -3.64
CA HIS A 173 -13.34 13.66 -4.08
C HIS A 173 -12.62 12.39 -3.61
N THR A 174 -11.46 12.16 -4.21
CA THR A 174 -10.44 11.20 -3.75
C THR A 174 -9.05 11.68 -4.13
N THR A 175 -8.01 10.98 -3.71
CA THR A 175 -6.62 11.19 -4.16
C THR A 175 -6.21 10.10 -5.16
N ALA A 176 -5.20 10.36 -5.99
CA ALA A 176 -4.67 9.33 -6.88
C ALA A 176 -4.17 8.12 -6.08
N ARG A 177 -3.55 8.34 -4.93
CA ARG A 177 -3.09 7.27 -4.03
C ARG A 177 -4.26 6.47 -3.46
N ASP A 178 -5.31 7.10 -2.99
CA ASP A 178 -6.44 6.41 -2.38
C ASP A 178 -7.23 5.63 -3.42
N LEU A 179 -7.43 6.20 -4.62
CA LEU A 179 -8.04 5.50 -5.75
C LEU A 179 -7.26 4.25 -6.16
N ALA A 180 -5.92 4.32 -6.12
CA ALA A 180 -5.08 3.16 -6.39
C ALA A 180 -5.22 2.07 -5.31
N LEU A 181 -5.38 2.43 -4.02
CA LEU A 181 -5.67 1.46 -2.96
C LEU A 181 -7.02 0.77 -3.16
N ILE A 182 -8.04 1.53 -3.55
CA ILE A 182 -9.36 0.99 -3.85
C ILE A 182 -9.28 -0.02 -5.00
N MET A 183 -8.54 0.29 -6.07
CA MET A 183 -8.32 -0.65 -7.18
C MET A 183 -7.50 -1.87 -6.76
N ALA A 184 -6.43 -1.69 -5.98
CA ALA A 184 -5.60 -2.79 -5.46
C ALA A 184 -6.41 -3.76 -4.57
N TYR A 185 -7.42 -3.26 -3.90
CA TYR A 185 -8.37 -4.08 -3.16
C TYR A 185 -9.37 -4.78 -4.08
N ALA A 186 -9.95 -4.04 -5.02
CA ALA A 186 -10.99 -4.52 -5.93
C ALA A 186 -10.54 -5.74 -6.74
N ILE A 187 -9.32 -5.74 -7.25
CA ILE A 187 -8.78 -6.84 -8.07
C ILE A 187 -8.53 -8.15 -7.31
N LYS A 188 -8.70 -8.16 -5.99
CA LYS A 188 -8.68 -9.39 -5.18
C LYS A 188 -9.98 -10.18 -5.30
N ASN A 189 -11.03 -9.56 -5.78
CA ASN A 189 -12.32 -10.19 -6.05
C ASN A 189 -12.34 -10.69 -7.51
N GLU A 190 -12.43 -11.99 -7.71
CA GLU A 190 -12.38 -12.61 -9.04
C GLU A 190 -13.57 -12.20 -9.90
N THR A 191 -14.77 -12.05 -9.32
CA THR A 191 -15.95 -11.57 -10.03
C THR A 191 -15.76 -10.14 -10.54
N PHE A 192 -15.20 -9.26 -9.73
CA PHE A 192 -14.84 -7.90 -10.16
C PHE A 192 -13.90 -7.92 -11.37
N VAL A 193 -12.87 -8.75 -11.32
CA VAL A 193 -11.90 -8.89 -12.43
C VAL A 193 -12.61 -9.44 -13.67
N HIS A 194 -13.41 -10.48 -13.53
CA HIS A 194 -14.16 -11.07 -14.64
C HIS A 194 -15.06 -10.04 -15.33
N ILE A 195 -15.88 -9.29 -14.56
CA ILE A 195 -16.72 -8.22 -15.09
C ILE A 195 -15.89 -7.19 -15.85
N THR A 196 -14.81 -6.68 -15.25
CA THR A 196 -14.04 -5.58 -15.86
C THR A 196 -13.20 -5.99 -17.06
N GLN A 197 -12.92 -7.29 -17.24
CA GLN A 197 -12.23 -7.84 -18.42
C GLN A 197 -13.19 -8.18 -19.56
N THR A 198 -14.48 -8.34 -19.28
CA THR A 198 -15.49 -8.64 -20.30
C THR A 198 -15.57 -7.52 -21.33
N ARG A 199 -15.57 -7.88 -22.63
CA ARG A 199 -15.62 -6.91 -23.73
C ARG A 199 -17.06 -6.50 -24.06
N ASP A 200 -17.91 -7.47 -24.22
CA ASP A 200 -19.30 -7.30 -24.58
C ASP A 200 -20.17 -8.15 -23.68
N TYR A 201 -21.28 -7.60 -23.25
CA TYR A 201 -22.25 -8.30 -22.41
C TYR A 201 -23.67 -7.93 -22.83
N THR A 202 -24.54 -8.92 -22.92
CA THR A 202 -25.98 -8.76 -23.27
C THR A 202 -26.83 -9.32 -22.16
N PHE A 203 -27.88 -8.61 -21.81
CA PHE A 203 -28.81 -8.99 -20.77
C PHE A 203 -30.21 -8.44 -21.07
N SER A 204 -31.18 -8.81 -20.27
CA SER A 204 -32.57 -8.29 -20.36
C SER A 204 -33.05 -7.86 -18.98
N ASP A 205 -34.12 -7.08 -18.96
CA ASP A 205 -34.88 -6.94 -17.72
C ASP A 205 -35.49 -8.29 -17.31
N ILE A 206 -35.91 -8.47 -16.06
CA ILE A 206 -36.45 -9.73 -15.56
C ILE A 206 -37.71 -10.15 -16.33
N SER A 207 -38.47 -9.20 -16.89
CA SER A 207 -39.65 -9.51 -17.72
C SER A 207 -39.31 -10.10 -19.10
N GLY A 208 -38.02 -9.99 -19.52
CA GLY A 208 -37.56 -10.42 -20.85
C GLY A 208 -38.05 -9.57 -22.01
N LYS A 209 -38.67 -8.41 -21.73
CA LYS A 209 -39.24 -7.55 -22.78
C LYS A 209 -38.24 -6.56 -23.36
N GLU A 210 -37.30 -6.14 -22.56
CA GLU A 210 -36.28 -5.17 -22.95
C GLU A 210 -34.89 -5.84 -22.93
N HIS A 211 -34.14 -5.68 -24.02
CA HIS A 211 -32.83 -6.25 -24.20
C HIS A 211 -31.76 -5.16 -24.26
N TYR A 212 -30.65 -5.39 -23.61
CA TYR A 212 -29.56 -4.43 -23.50
C TYR A 212 -28.24 -5.04 -23.95
N SER A 213 -27.36 -4.22 -24.53
CA SER A 213 -26.01 -4.61 -24.89
C SER A 213 -25.05 -3.53 -24.44
N VAL A 214 -23.99 -3.92 -23.73
CA VAL A 214 -22.96 -3.00 -23.23
C VAL A 214 -21.58 -3.46 -23.72
N HIS A 215 -20.82 -2.50 -24.24
CA HIS A 215 -19.45 -2.71 -24.69
C HIS A 215 -18.47 -1.99 -23.75
N ASN A 216 -17.37 -2.65 -23.40
CA ASN A 216 -16.39 -2.11 -22.47
C ASN A 216 -15.67 -0.87 -23.04
N THR A 217 -15.77 0.24 -22.33
CA THR A 217 -15.15 1.50 -22.73
C THR A 217 -13.67 1.62 -22.33
N ASN A 218 -13.12 0.63 -21.60
CA ASN A 218 -11.72 0.57 -21.24
C ASN A 218 -10.85 0.08 -22.41
N ALA A 219 -10.56 0.96 -23.36
CA ALA A 219 -9.72 0.63 -24.51
C ALA A 219 -8.28 0.17 -24.11
N PHE A 220 -7.83 0.43 -22.89
CA PHE A 220 -6.49 0.02 -22.45
C PHE A 220 -6.33 -1.50 -22.38
N LEU A 221 -7.44 -2.23 -22.25
CA LEU A 221 -7.48 -3.69 -22.33
C LEU A 221 -6.90 -4.26 -23.65
N ASP A 222 -6.97 -3.48 -24.72
CA ASP A 222 -6.46 -3.86 -26.05
C ASP A 222 -5.14 -3.16 -26.41
N MET A 223 -4.72 -2.18 -25.60
CA MET A 223 -3.53 -1.37 -25.84
C MET A 223 -2.28 -1.88 -25.12
N GLU A 224 -2.45 -2.72 -24.09
CA GLU A 224 -1.36 -3.18 -23.24
C GLU A 224 -1.63 -4.61 -22.77
N THR A 225 -0.61 -5.44 -22.72
CA THR A 225 -0.70 -6.81 -22.21
C THR A 225 -0.73 -6.83 -20.68
N GLY A 226 -1.39 -7.84 -20.09
CA GLY A 226 -1.42 -8.02 -18.64
C GLY A 226 -2.35 -7.07 -17.89
N VAL A 227 -3.21 -6.33 -18.59
CA VAL A 227 -4.24 -5.51 -17.94
C VAL A 227 -5.25 -6.40 -17.24
N ILE A 228 -5.34 -6.27 -15.90
CA ILE A 228 -6.25 -7.06 -15.06
C ILE A 228 -7.62 -6.36 -14.98
N SER A 229 -7.63 -5.04 -14.84
CA SER A 229 -8.85 -4.26 -14.64
C SER A 229 -8.58 -2.80 -14.96
N GLY A 230 -9.65 -2.02 -15.18
CA GLY A 230 -9.55 -0.57 -15.29
C GLY A 230 -10.90 0.10 -15.36
N LYS A 231 -10.94 1.36 -14.92
CA LYS A 231 -12.14 2.20 -14.95
C LYS A 231 -11.80 3.62 -15.38
N THR A 232 -12.50 4.11 -16.40
CA THR A 232 -12.44 5.51 -16.86
C THR A 232 -13.47 6.38 -16.14
N GLY A 233 -13.19 7.67 -16.05
CA GLY A 233 -14.13 8.68 -15.57
C GLY A 233 -13.95 9.99 -16.30
N PHE A 234 -15.03 10.79 -16.38
CA PHE A 234 -15.01 12.16 -16.87
C PHE A 234 -16.20 12.94 -16.32
N THR A 235 -15.91 14.13 -15.77
CA THR A 235 -16.86 15.23 -15.59
C THR A 235 -16.16 16.51 -16.03
N GLY A 236 -16.91 17.62 -16.20
CA GLY A 236 -16.32 18.92 -16.53
C GLY A 236 -15.28 19.36 -15.50
N ASN A 237 -15.54 19.14 -14.20
CA ASN A 237 -14.65 19.51 -13.11
C ASN A 237 -13.47 18.54 -12.96
N ALA A 238 -13.71 17.25 -13.10
CA ALA A 238 -12.68 16.23 -12.88
C ALA A 238 -11.67 16.14 -14.03
N GLY A 239 -12.07 16.51 -15.27
CA GLY A 239 -11.32 16.11 -16.46
C GLY A 239 -11.35 14.59 -16.67
N TYR A 240 -10.48 14.08 -17.52
CA TYR A 240 -10.33 12.63 -17.70
C TYR A 240 -9.60 12.01 -16.51
N CYS A 241 -10.24 11.01 -15.90
CA CYS A 241 -9.69 10.19 -14.84
C CYS A 241 -9.56 8.73 -15.30
N TYR A 242 -8.60 8.03 -14.76
CA TYR A 242 -8.39 6.62 -15.05
C TYR A 242 -7.71 5.91 -13.89
N VAL A 243 -8.13 4.69 -13.61
CA VAL A 243 -7.45 3.78 -12.70
C VAL A 243 -7.38 2.41 -13.34
N CYS A 244 -6.24 1.74 -13.24
CA CYS A 244 -6.07 0.37 -13.73
C CYS A 244 -5.11 -0.43 -12.89
N ALA A 245 -5.23 -1.76 -13.00
CA ALA A 245 -4.30 -2.75 -12.50
C ALA A 245 -3.69 -3.51 -13.67
N VAL A 246 -2.37 -3.65 -13.68
CA VAL A 246 -1.62 -4.32 -14.75
C VAL A 246 -0.57 -5.24 -14.13
N ARG A 247 -0.53 -6.49 -14.59
CA ARG A 247 0.51 -7.46 -14.22
C ARG A 247 1.44 -7.68 -15.39
N GLN A 248 2.71 -7.32 -15.22
CA GLN A 248 3.76 -7.50 -16.21
C GLN A 248 5.04 -7.96 -15.54
N ASP A 249 5.72 -8.95 -16.12
CA ASP A 249 6.97 -9.53 -15.58
C ASP A 249 6.81 -9.89 -14.08
N GLU A 250 5.69 -10.51 -13.72
CA GLU A 250 5.24 -10.84 -12.36
C GLU A 250 4.94 -9.61 -11.47
N LYS A 251 5.26 -8.40 -11.88
CA LYS A 251 5.02 -7.18 -11.11
C LYS A 251 3.57 -6.72 -11.26
N LEU A 252 2.92 -6.50 -10.13
CA LEU A 252 1.57 -5.95 -10.08
C LEU A 252 1.62 -4.44 -9.87
N PHE A 253 1.29 -3.69 -10.91
CA PHE A 253 1.22 -2.24 -10.88
C PHE A 253 -0.22 -1.76 -10.83
N ILE A 254 -0.48 -0.76 -9.98
CA ILE A 254 -1.71 0.03 -10.02
C ILE A 254 -1.35 1.43 -10.47
N VAL A 255 -2.05 1.92 -11.49
CA VAL A 255 -1.93 3.31 -11.96
C VAL A 255 -3.24 4.01 -11.70
N ALA A 256 -3.20 5.21 -11.10
CA ALA A 256 -4.35 6.09 -11.00
C ALA A 256 -3.99 7.50 -11.44
N LEU A 257 -4.85 8.09 -12.28
CA LEU A 257 -4.69 9.40 -12.89
C LEU A 257 -5.95 10.23 -12.65
N LEU A 258 -5.80 11.44 -12.14
CA LEU A 258 -6.88 12.41 -11.95
C LEU A 258 -6.57 13.70 -12.72
N GLY A 259 -7.57 14.26 -13.38
CA GLY A 259 -7.40 15.46 -14.18
C GLY A 259 -6.42 15.29 -15.35
N CYS A 260 -6.52 14.20 -16.10
CA CYS A 260 -5.61 13.87 -17.20
C CYS A 260 -6.12 14.42 -18.55
N GLY A 261 -6.28 15.74 -18.62
CA GLY A 261 -6.79 16.45 -19.80
C GLY A 261 -8.31 16.61 -19.81
N TRP A 262 -8.79 17.43 -20.75
CA TRP A 262 -10.18 17.77 -20.99
C TRP A 262 -10.57 17.50 -22.45
N PRO A 263 -11.80 17.81 -22.91
CA PRO A 263 -12.22 17.55 -24.31
C PRO A 263 -11.19 17.97 -25.34
N GLY A 264 -10.92 17.11 -26.30
CA GLY A 264 -9.80 17.18 -27.24
C GLY A 264 -8.61 16.29 -26.87
N ASN A 265 -8.42 15.98 -25.60
CA ASN A 265 -7.23 15.30 -25.06
C ASN A 265 -7.53 13.94 -24.38
N LYS A 266 -8.58 13.25 -24.81
CA LYS A 266 -9.06 12.00 -24.19
C LYS A 266 -8.00 10.86 -24.13
N ASN A 267 -6.95 10.93 -24.95
CA ASN A 267 -5.92 9.90 -25.04
C ASN A 267 -4.74 10.15 -24.08
N TYR A 268 -4.66 11.29 -23.42
CA TYR A 268 -3.57 11.61 -22.48
C TYR A 268 -3.46 10.58 -21.37
N LYS A 269 -4.59 10.08 -20.86
CA LYS A 269 -4.61 9.03 -19.83
C LYS A 269 -3.93 7.73 -20.28
N TRP A 270 -4.04 7.36 -21.56
CA TRP A 270 -3.37 6.19 -22.11
C TRP A 270 -1.85 6.40 -22.20
N SER A 271 -1.45 7.59 -22.66
CA SER A 271 -0.04 7.99 -22.74
C SER A 271 0.60 7.99 -21.34
N ASP A 272 -0.03 8.64 -20.37
CA ASP A 272 0.51 8.73 -19.02
C ASP A 272 0.56 7.38 -18.32
N THR A 273 -0.47 6.52 -18.51
CA THR A 273 -0.46 5.16 -17.99
C THR A 273 0.73 4.36 -18.54
N LYS A 274 0.98 4.41 -19.87
CA LYS A 274 2.12 3.71 -20.49
C LYS A 274 3.47 4.21 -19.94
N LYS A 275 3.63 5.54 -19.78
CA LYS A 275 4.85 6.12 -19.20
C LYS A 275 5.10 5.61 -17.79
N LEU A 276 4.07 5.59 -16.92
CA LEU A 276 4.20 5.11 -15.55
C LEU A 276 4.51 3.61 -15.49
N LEU A 277 3.90 2.80 -16.35
CA LEU A 277 4.20 1.37 -16.44
C LEU A 277 5.65 1.14 -16.90
N SER A 278 6.13 1.84 -17.95
CA SER A 278 7.53 1.76 -18.38
C SER A 278 8.48 2.17 -17.26
N TYR A 279 8.19 3.29 -16.58
CA TYR A 279 8.97 3.72 -15.43
C TYR A 279 9.04 2.64 -14.34
N GLY A 280 7.91 1.99 -14.04
CA GLY A 280 7.85 0.91 -13.05
C GLY A 280 8.70 -0.31 -13.47
N ARG A 281 8.58 -0.74 -14.72
CA ARG A 281 9.33 -1.88 -15.26
C ARG A 281 10.85 -1.65 -15.23
N GLU A 282 11.28 -0.47 -15.65
CA GLU A 282 12.70 -0.14 -15.81
C GLU A 282 13.41 0.10 -14.49
N ASN A 283 12.70 0.64 -13.49
CA ASN A 283 13.31 1.13 -12.27
C ASN A 283 13.12 0.23 -11.06
N TYR A 284 12.19 -0.73 -11.08
CA TYR A 284 11.84 -1.54 -9.91
C TYR A 284 11.98 -3.03 -10.19
N SER A 285 12.45 -3.77 -9.18
CA SER A 285 12.51 -5.23 -9.17
C SER A 285 12.02 -5.75 -7.84
N TYR A 286 11.46 -6.97 -7.82
CA TYR A 286 11.10 -7.63 -6.57
C TYR A 286 12.34 -8.06 -5.79
N VAL A 287 12.31 -7.76 -4.51
CA VAL A 287 13.31 -8.17 -3.52
C VAL A 287 12.57 -8.78 -2.34
N LEU A 288 13.05 -9.91 -1.83
CA LEU A 288 12.58 -10.49 -0.57
C LEU A 288 13.12 -9.69 0.60
N LEU A 289 12.51 -9.86 1.77
CA LEU A 289 13.12 -9.38 3.00
C LEU A 289 14.50 -10.02 3.18
N PRO A 290 15.53 -9.25 3.61
CA PRO A 290 16.81 -9.84 3.97
C PRO A 290 16.63 -10.82 5.14
N ASP A 291 17.53 -11.80 5.24
CA ASP A 291 17.57 -12.69 6.37
C ASP A 291 17.60 -11.91 7.69
N LEU A 292 17.05 -12.51 8.75
CA LEU A 292 17.10 -11.90 10.08
C LEU A 292 18.56 -11.78 10.52
N PRO A 293 18.97 -10.62 11.06
CA PRO A 293 20.35 -10.41 11.51
C PRO A 293 20.62 -11.17 12.81
N ASP A 294 21.88 -11.46 13.07
CA ASP A 294 22.31 -11.87 14.38
C ASP A 294 21.99 -10.78 15.41
N LEU A 295 21.40 -11.19 16.52
CA LEU A 295 21.00 -10.28 17.58
C LEU A 295 22.06 -10.24 18.68
N PRO A 296 22.33 -9.06 19.28
CA PRO A 296 23.25 -8.95 20.40
C PRO A 296 22.69 -9.66 21.64
N GLU A 297 23.57 -10.24 22.44
CA GLU A 297 23.20 -10.73 23.77
C GLU A 297 22.86 -9.57 24.70
N ILE A 298 21.84 -9.75 25.53
CA ILE A 298 21.37 -8.75 26.51
C ILE A 298 21.95 -9.05 27.88
N THR A 299 22.46 -8.03 28.55
CA THR A 299 22.94 -8.17 29.94
C THR A 299 21.74 -8.27 30.89
N VAL A 300 21.67 -9.36 31.69
CA VAL A 300 20.67 -9.51 32.75
C VAL A 300 21.33 -9.23 34.09
N THR A 301 20.85 -8.20 34.79
CA THR A 301 21.30 -7.84 36.14
C THR A 301 20.54 -8.62 37.20
N ASP A 302 21.10 -8.76 38.38
CA ASP A 302 20.52 -9.54 39.51
C ASP A 302 20.21 -11.01 39.14
N ALA A 303 20.90 -11.54 38.15
CA ALA A 303 20.67 -12.89 37.61
C ALA A 303 21.35 -13.98 38.43
N VAL A 304 20.67 -15.10 38.60
CA VAL A 304 21.30 -16.32 39.11
C VAL A 304 22.44 -16.72 38.16
N PRO A 305 23.70 -16.89 38.65
CA PRO A 305 24.84 -17.31 37.83
C PRO A 305 24.58 -18.65 37.11
N GLU A 306 25.31 -18.91 36.05
CA GLU A 306 25.38 -20.24 35.45
C GLU A 306 26.08 -21.20 36.43
N GLU A 307 25.69 -22.49 36.43
CA GLU A 307 26.14 -23.49 37.41
C GLU A 307 27.66 -23.61 37.56
N ASN A 308 28.44 -23.25 36.51
CA ASN A 308 29.90 -23.30 36.49
C ASN A 308 30.58 -21.93 36.45
N SER A 309 29.84 -20.85 36.68
CA SER A 309 30.41 -19.52 36.69
C SER A 309 31.22 -19.27 37.96
N PRO A 310 32.49 -18.75 37.88
CA PRO A 310 33.27 -18.42 39.09
C PRO A 310 32.50 -17.35 39.89
N TYR A 311 32.59 -17.45 41.20
CA TYR A 311 32.05 -16.42 42.10
C TYR A 311 32.61 -15.05 41.76
N PRO A 312 31.80 -13.99 41.89
CA PRO A 312 32.32 -12.64 41.67
C PRO A 312 33.45 -12.34 42.62
N GLU A 313 34.65 -12.09 42.07
CA GLU A 313 35.79 -11.73 42.88
C GLU A 313 35.51 -10.40 43.62
N LYS A 314 35.88 -10.39 44.91
CA LYS A 314 35.79 -9.20 45.76
C LYS A 314 36.74 -8.15 45.27
N LYS A 315 36.23 -7.09 44.58
CA LYS A 315 37.04 -5.95 44.23
C LYS A 315 37.56 -5.26 45.49
N LYS A 316 38.88 -5.09 45.60
CA LYS A 316 39.51 -4.29 46.68
C LYS A 316 38.94 -2.86 46.61
N GLY A 317 38.10 -2.48 47.55
CA GLY A 317 37.62 -1.10 47.72
C GLY A 317 36.16 -0.86 47.36
N SER A 318 35.23 -1.37 48.12
CA SER A 318 33.75 -1.15 48.08
C SER A 318 32.94 -1.95 47.05
N GLY A 319 32.23 -2.93 47.50
CA GLY A 319 31.11 -3.55 46.80
C GLY A 319 31.45 -4.84 46.04
N TYR A 320 30.54 -5.82 46.12
CA TYR A 320 30.56 -6.99 45.25
C TYR A 320 30.38 -6.57 43.79
N SER A 321 31.10 -7.19 42.84
CA SER A 321 30.82 -7.02 41.42
C SER A 321 29.41 -7.49 41.16
N GLU A 322 28.59 -6.66 40.48
CA GLU A 322 27.27 -7.07 40.08
C GLU A 322 27.36 -8.35 39.24
N ILE A 323 26.57 -9.34 39.60
CA ILE A 323 26.48 -10.60 38.85
C ILE A 323 25.61 -10.35 37.64
N HIS A 324 26.21 -10.46 36.46
CA HIS A 324 25.53 -10.32 35.19
C HIS A 324 25.51 -11.66 34.46
N ARG A 325 24.39 -11.96 33.79
CA ARG A 325 24.28 -13.09 32.87
C ARG A 325 24.01 -12.57 31.47
N ARG A 326 24.54 -13.23 30.46
CA ARG A 326 24.23 -12.96 29.07
C ARG A 326 23.01 -13.73 28.66
N LEU A 327 22.01 -13.04 28.12
CA LEU A 327 20.79 -13.60 27.59
C LEU A 327 20.84 -13.62 26.08
N LYS A 328 20.73 -14.79 25.49
CA LYS A 328 20.49 -14.93 24.06
C LYS A 328 19.03 -14.65 23.77
N VAL A 329 18.80 -13.92 22.70
CA VAL A 329 17.45 -13.55 22.24
C VAL A 329 17.27 -14.00 20.81
N HIS A 330 16.03 -14.23 20.39
CA HIS A 330 15.71 -14.57 19.00
C HIS A 330 14.54 -13.74 18.49
N ALA A 331 14.49 -13.60 17.17
CA ALA A 331 13.37 -13.03 16.45
C ALA A 331 12.85 -14.03 15.43
N SER A 332 11.55 -14.07 15.24
CA SER A 332 10.93 -14.88 14.19
C SER A 332 9.85 -14.08 13.47
N LEU A 333 9.77 -14.26 12.17
CA LEU A 333 8.69 -13.75 11.35
C LEU A 333 7.81 -14.91 10.88
N PRO A 334 6.49 -14.72 10.81
CA PRO A 334 5.62 -15.68 10.14
C PRO A 334 6.08 -15.94 8.70
N GLU A 335 5.97 -17.19 8.22
CA GLU A 335 6.37 -17.56 6.84
C GLU A 335 5.78 -16.62 5.78
N ARG A 336 4.51 -16.24 5.94
CA ARG A 336 3.83 -15.30 5.04
C ARG A 336 4.54 -13.94 4.94
N GLU A 337 5.11 -13.45 6.04
CA GLU A 337 5.87 -12.18 6.04
C GLU A 337 7.27 -12.36 5.45
N GLN A 338 7.92 -13.51 5.70
CA GLN A 338 9.22 -13.83 5.10
C GLN A 338 9.14 -13.96 3.58
N ALA A 339 8.04 -14.56 3.07
CA ALA A 339 7.81 -14.74 1.64
C ALA A 339 7.35 -13.46 0.91
N LYS A 340 7.11 -12.37 1.65
CA LYS A 340 6.62 -11.12 1.08
C LYS A 340 7.69 -10.43 0.22
N ARG A 341 7.30 -10.06 -0.99
CA ARG A 341 8.15 -9.37 -1.95
C ARG A 341 7.86 -7.88 -1.96
N TYR A 342 8.88 -7.08 -2.15
CA TYR A 342 8.79 -5.62 -2.21
C TYR A 342 9.41 -5.12 -3.52
N LEU A 343 8.72 -4.26 -4.25
CA LEU A 343 9.28 -3.59 -5.42
C LEU A 343 10.27 -2.50 -4.96
N LEU A 344 11.54 -2.69 -5.23
CA LEU A 344 12.62 -1.77 -4.87
C LEU A 344 13.33 -1.24 -6.12
N LYS A 345 13.80 0.01 -6.06
CA LYS A 345 14.82 0.52 -6.99
C LYS A 345 16.17 -0.11 -6.68
N LYS A 346 17.07 -0.15 -7.66
CA LYS A 346 18.47 -0.60 -7.46
C LYS A 346 19.21 0.20 -6.37
N THR A 347 18.79 1.42 -6.08
CA THR A 347 19.37 2.32 -5.06
C THR A 347 18.73 2.18 -3.69
N GLU A 348 17.70 1.36 -3.55
CA GLU A 348 16.97 1.16 -2.29
C GLU A 348 17.38 -0.16 -1.65
N THR A 349 17.46 -0.16 -0.33
CA THR A 349 17.80 -1.34 0.46
C THR A 349 16.92 -1.40 1.68
N ILE A 350 16.44 -2.60 2.01
CA ILE A 350 15.76 -2.87 3.28
C ILE A 350 16.84 -3.14 4.32
N ILE A 351 16.76 -2.46 5.46
CA ILE A 351 17.68 -2.65 6.59
C ILE A 351 16.89 -3.06 7.83
N TRP A 352 17.47 -3.97 8.63
CA TRP A 352 16.96 -4.29 9.93
C TRP A 352 17.44 -3.28 10.97
N LYS A 353 16.56 -2.83 11.84
CA LYS A 353 16.86 -2.00 13.01
C LYS A 353 16.36 -2.69 14.26
N THR A 354 17.22 -2.81 15.24
CA THR A 354 16.88 -3.38 16.55
C THR A 354 16.47 -2.27 17.51
N ASP A 355 15.44 -2.53 18.30
CA ASP A 355 15.04 -1.73 19.44
C ASP A 355 15.08 -2.65 20.66
N LEU A 356 16.30 -2.76 21.24
CA LEU A 356 16.65 -3.66 22.32
C LEU A 356 17.31 -2.88 23.45
N PRO A 357 16.99 -3.17 24.71
CA PRO A 357 17.71 -2.59 25.84
C PRO A 357 19.10 -3.25 25.98
N ASP A 358 20.11 -2.49 26.38
CA ASP A 358 21.44 -3.02 26.68
C ASP A 358 21.42 -3.93 27.91
N LYS A 359 20.52 -3.65 28.87
CA LYS A 359 20.39 -4.35 30.14
C LYS A 359 18.94 -4.52 30.55
N ILE A 360 18.61 -5.65 31.18
CA ILE A 360 17.31 -5.91 31.83
C ILE A 360 17.55 -6.54 33.22
N ALA A 361 16.60 -6.39 34.14
CA ALA A 361 16.68 -7.00 35.46
C ALA A 361 16.03 -8.39 35.45
N ALA A 362 16.63 -9.34 36.19
CA ALA A 362 15.99 -10.61 36.48
C ALA A 362 14.76 -10.43 37.40
N PRO A 363 13.74 -11.33 37.33
CA PRO A 363 13.70 -12.57 36.57
C PRO A 363 13.29 -12.33 35.10
N VAL A 364 13.82 -13.14 34.20
CA VAL A 364 13.40 -13.21 32.81
C VAL A 364 12.68 -14.55 32.59
N ARG A 365 11.56 -14.52 31.86
CA ARG A 365 10.83 -15.73 31.46
C ARG A 365 11.25 -16.12 30.04
N GLU A 366 11.28 -17.42 29.80
CA GLU A 366 11.40 -17.93 28.43
C GLU A 366 10.27 -17.34 27.53
N ASN A 367 10.59 -17.00 26.30
CA ASN A 367 9.69 -16.32 25.35
C ASN A 367 9.16 -14.95 25.80
N GLN A 368 9.73 -14.38 26.86
CA GLN A 368 9.40 -13.01 27.25
C GLN A 368 9.84 -12.04 26.15
N LYS A 369 8.93 -11.13 25.75
CA LYS A 369 9.29 -10.04 24.83
C LYS A 369 10.33 -9.13 25.48
N ILE A 370 11.46 -8.97 24.82
CA ILE A 370 12.58 -8.12 25.25
C ILE A 370 12.63 -6.82 24.44
N GLY A 371 12.26 -6.89 23.15
CA GLY A 371 12.26 -5.72 22.28
C GLY A 371 11.59 -6.01 20.94
N THR A 372 11.99 -5.25 19.93
CA THR A 372 11.42 -5.34 18.59
C THR A 372 12.51 -5.24 17.53
N LEU A 373 12.41 -6.05 16.50
CA LEU A 373 13.21 -5.95 15.27
C LEU A 373 12.33 -5.41 14.15
N ARG A 374 12.77 -4.36 13.47
CA ARG A 374 11.99 -3.64 12.43
C ARG A 374 12.74 -3.65 11.12
N ALA A 375 12.07 -4.06 10.04
CA ALA A 375 12.55 -3.85 8.68
C ALA A 375 12.18 -2.44 8.21
N VAL A 376 13.15 -1.68 7.77
CA VAL A 376 12.99 -0.27 7.40
C VAL A 376 13.44 -0.06 5.96
N LEU A 377 12.60 0.60 5.17
CA LEU A 377 12.85 1.02 3.81
C LEU A 377 12.67 2.54 3.70
N ASN A 378 13.71 3.26 3.28
CA ASN A 378 13.70 4.74 3.18
C ASN A 378 13.20 5.44 4.47
N GLY A 379 13.62 4.93 5.63
CA GLY A 379 13.25 5.48 6.93
C GLY A 379 11.84 5.09 7.42
N LYS A 380 11.06 4.37 6.63
CA LYS A 380 9.71 3.89 7.03
C LYS A 380 9.76 2.42 7.38
N GLU A 381 9.11 2.04 8.48
CA GLU A 381 8.88 0.65 8.84
C GLU A 381 7.94 -0.02 7.83
N ILE A 382 8.34 -1.20 7.34
CA ILE A 382 7.57 -2.01 6.40
C ILE A 382 7.03 -3.29 7.05
N THR A 383 7.75 -3.82 8.03
CA THR A 383 7.30 -4.92 8.89
C THR A 383 8.14 -4.94 10.17
N SER A 384 7.65 -5.60 11.20
CA SER A 384 8.36 -5.80 12.45
C SER A 384 7.99 -7.10 13.13
N CYS A 385 8.88 -7.60 13.99
CA CYS A 385 8.63 -8.76 14.84
C CYS A 385 9.16 -8.54 16.25
N SER A 386 8.61 -9.31 17.19
CA SER A 386 9.07 -9.30 18.57
C SER A 386 10.40 -10.05 18.68
N VAL A 387 11.29 -9.50 19.48
CA VAL A 387 12.50 -10.18 19.96
C VAL A 387 12.20 -10.74 21.33
N THR A 388 12.44 -12.03 21.53
CA THR A 388 12.08 -12.76 22.75
C THR A 388 13.29 -13.48 23.36
N ALA A 389 13.21 -13.74 24.66
CA ALA A 389 14.23 -14.46 25.42
C ALA A 389 14.25 -15.94 25.06
N ASN A 390 15.44 -16.52 24.85
CA ASN A 390 15.60 -17.94 24.52
C ASN A 390 15.50 -18.85 25.74
N GLU A 391 15.67 -18.29 26.94
CA GLU A 391 15.73 -19.05 28.18
C GLU A 391 15.14 -18.25 29.33
N LYS A 392 14.83 -19.00 30.41
CA LYS A 392 14.43 -18.46 31.72
C LYS A 392 15.66 -18.13 32.53
N ILE A 393 15.74 -16.91 33.08
CA ILE A 393 16.79 -16.52 34.03
C ILE A 393 16.15 -16.13 35.36
N GLY A 394 16.53 -16.84 36.42
CA GLY A 394 16.06 -16.57 37.77
C GLY A 394 16.71 -15.34 38.40
N ARG A 395 16.03 -14.71 39.35
CA ARG A 395 16.59 -13.60 40.16
C ARG A 395 17.31 -14.12 41.39
N ILE A 396 18.46 -13.53 41.69
CA ILE A 396 19.15 -13.75 42.96
C ILE A 396 18.27 -13.23 44.12
N THR A 397 18.03 -14.07 45.12
CA THR A 397 17.28 -13.71 46.34
C THR A 397 18.12 -14.05 47.55
N TYR A 398 17.78 -13.50 48.70
CA TYR A 398 18.41 -13.89 49.99
C TYR A 398 18.33 -15.42 50.21
N LYS A 399 17.20 -16.05 49.92
CA LYS A 399 17.03 -17.51 50.02
C LYS A 399 17.98 -18.27 49.09
N TRP A 400 18.24 -17.73 47.88
CA TRP A 400 19.21 -18.33 46.95
C TRP A 400 20.62 -18.30 47.53
N TYR A 401 21.07 -17.18 48.14
CA TYR A 401 22.37 -17.08 48.76
C TYR A 401 22.53 -18.08 49.93
N VAL A 402 21.54 -18.15 50.81
CA VAL A 402 21.54 -19.09 51.94
C VAL A 402 21.66 -20.52 51.43
N ASN A 403 20.82 -20.92 50.49
CA ASN A 403 20.88 -22.28 49.94
C ASN A 403 22.23 -22.58 49.26
N LYS A 404 22.81 -21.61 48.54
CA LYS A 404 24.09 -21.79 47.86
C LYS A 404 25.24 -21.96 48.88
N VAL A 405 25.29 -21.17 49.92
CA VAL A 405 26.27 -21.29 51.00
C VAL A 405 26.17 -22.67 51.68
N PHE A 406 24.95 -23.16 51.94
CA PHE A 406 24.75 -24.53 52.51
C PHE A 406 25.24 -25.60 51.52
N GLN A 407 24.97 -25.50 50.25
CA GLN A 407 25.46 -26.48 49.28
C GLN A 407 27.01 -26.51 49.18
N ASP A 408 27.66 -25.35 49.22
CA ASP A 408 29.11 -25.22 49.06
C ASP A 408 29.88 -25.58 50.35
N TYR A 409 29.20 -25.62 51.52
CA TYR A 409 29.84 -25.97 52.81
C TYR A 409 29.60 -27.45 53.22
N PHE A 410 28.58 -28.14 52.63
CA PHE A 410 28.22 -29.49 53.03
C PHE A 410 28.40 -30.51 51.88
N HIS A 411 29.01 -30.09 50.78
CA HIS A 411 29.54 -30.96 49.74
C HIS A 411 31.03 -30.67 49.52
#